data_a9a1d322f8296521a46e0b762361cb70
#
_entry.id   a9a1d322f8296521a46e0b762361cb70
#
_cell.length_a   1.000
_cell.length_b   1.000
_cell.length_c   1.000
_cell.angle_alpha   90.00
_cell.angle_beta   90.00
_cell.angle_gamma   90.00
#
_symmetry.space_group_name_H-M   'P 1'
#
loop_
_entity.id
_entity.type
_entity.pdbx_description
1 polymer ?
#
loop_
_entity_poly.entity_id
_entity_poly.type
_entity_poly.pdbx_seq_one_letter_code
_entity_poly.pdbx_strand_id
1 'polypeptide(L)'
;MRNGQIINMNRGNANAGARDEAALHGSGLLNRRSFLVGSAVGLGTLGLAGCATIDMSEAKKIYGPVADKRFDIPAVDVSKLDAKYVRRTVRYDSKEAPGTIIVDPGNYYVYRMEGDGNATRYGANVGRDGFRWSGEAYVGRKAEWPIWTPPREMIARQPEARKYAGGMAPGLDNPLGARTLYLYQNGRYTLYTIYSTSDPETIGSGITSGCTGLLTQDMMDLYSRTPIKTKVVVLPA
;
A
#
# COMPACT_ATOMS: atom_id res chain seq x y z
N MET A 1 -9.97 54.64 -14.27
CA MET A 1 -9.07 55.79 -14.03
C MET A 1 -7.81 55.28 -13.37
N ARG A 2 -6.72 55.42 -14.16
CA ARG A 2 -5.30 55.63 -13.83
C ARG A 2 -4.61 54.49 -13.03
N ASN A 3 -3.77 53.75 -13.69
CA ASN A 3 -2.35 54.03 -14.07
C ASN A 3 -1.47 53.93 -12.81
N GLY A 4 -0.38 53.26 -12.76
CA GLY A 4 0.67 52.89 -13.71
C GLY A 4 1.91 52.56 -12.90
N GLN A 5 2.71 51.83 -13.47
CA GLN A 5 4.09 51.81 -14.00
C GLN A 5 5.09 51.20 -13.00
N ILE A 6 5.65 50.05 -13.37
CA ILE A 6 6.90 49.73 -14.08
C ILE A 6 8.03 50.75 -13.81
N ILE A 7 9.09 50.29 -13.16
CA ILE A 7 10.47 50.71 -13.51
C ILE A 7 11.43 49.54 -13.34
N ASN A 8 12.20 49.44 -14.36
CA ASN A 8 13.22 48.50 -14.80
C ASN A 8 14.61 49.07 -14.52
N MET A 9 15.65 48.26 -14.74
CA MET A 9 17.08 48.59 -14.96
C MET A 9 17.97 48.71 -13.67
N ASN A 10 19.20 48.28 -13.68
CA ASN A 10 20.20 47.99 -14.72
C ASN A 10 21.46 47.38 -14.10
N ARG A 11 22.05 46.46 -14.85
CA ARG A 11 23.46 46.31 -15.27
C ARG A 11 24.64 46.89 -14.44
N GLY A 12 25.68 46.08 -14.49
CA GLY A 12 27.06 46.52 -14.61
C GLY A 12 28.01 45.73 -13.68
N ASN A 13 28.85 45.02 -14.10
CA ASN A 13 29.96 44.93 -15.05
C ASN A 13 31.26 44.59 -14.29
N ALA A 14 31.87 43.49 -14.67
CA ALA A 14 33.25 43.20 -15.02
C ALA A 14 34.44 43.87 -14.32
N ASN A 15 35.45 43.09 -13.96
CA ASN A 15 36.87 43.04 -14.45
C ASN A 15 37.68 42.20 -13.45
N ALA A 16 38.39 41.14 -13.82
CA ALA A 16 39.60 41.02 -14.64
C ALA A 16 40.91 41.40 -13.92
N GLY A 17 41.85 40.50 -13.89
CA GLY A 17 43.28 40.69 -13.51
C GLY A 17 43.80 39.50 -12.76
N ALA A 18 44.40 38.51 -13.27
CA ALA A 18 45.60 38.26 -14.08
C ALA A 18 46.90 38.12 -13.23
N ARG A 19 47.50 36.91 -13.36
CA ARG A 19 48.97 36.55 -13.32
C ARG A 19 49.65 36.65 -11.94
N ASP A 20 50.42 35.67 -11.49
CA ASP A 20 51.70 35.22 -12.06
C ASP A 20 52.16 33.85 -11.55
N GLU A 21 52.98 33.24 -12.39
CA GLU A 21 53.74 32.02 -12.27
C GLU A 21 54.75 32.00 -11.14
N ALA A 22 55.06 30.83 -10.63
CA ALA A 22 56.45 30.39 -10.41
C ALA A 22 56.56 28.89 -10.23
N ALA A 23 57.24 28.28 -11.17
CA ALA A 23 57.70 26.90 -11.16
C ALA A 23 58.79 26.67 -10.10
N LEU A 24 58.90 25.49 -9.57
CA LEU A 24 60.20 24.89 -9.27
C LEU A 24 60.12 23.33 -9.24
N HIS A 25 60.98 22.78 -10.03
CA HIS A 25 61.32 21.38 -10.22
C HIS A 25 61.70 20.63 -8.93
N GLY A 26 61.28 19.36 -8.89
CA GLY A 26 61.82 18.36 -7.96
C GLY A 26 61.65 16.96 -8.56
N SER A 27 62.58 16.57 -9.38
CA SER A 27 62.76 15.23 -9.91
C SER A 27 63.16 14.25 -8.78
N GLY A 28 62.39 13.20 -8.54
CA GLY A 28 62.68 12.12 -7.59
C GLY A 28 62.31 10.76 -8.20
N LEU A 29 63.32 10.04 -8.58
CA LEU A 29 63.49 8.75 -9.19
C LEU A 29 62.49 7.68 -8.77
N LEU A 30 61.94 7.02 -9.77
CA LEU A 30 61.24 5.74 -9.71
C LEU A 30 62.13 4.64 -9.13
N ASN A 31 61.79 4.13 -7.97
CA ASN A 31 62.43 2.92 -7.46
C ASN A 31 61.52 1.70 -7.74
N ARG A 32 61.90 0.97 -8.77
CA ARG A 32 61.30 -0.31 -9.15
C ARG A 32 61.81 -1.40 -8.19
N ARG A 33 61.18 -1.58 -7.03
CA ARG A 33 61.30 -2.81 -6.23
C ARG A 33 60.43 -2.68 -4.97
N SER A 34 59.17 -2.96 -5.12
CA SER A 34 58.30 -3.46 -4.05
C SER A 34 56.91 -3.80 -4.64
N PHE A 35 56.93 -4.63 -5.64
CA PHE A 35 55.75 -5.33 -6.11
C PHE A 35 55.87 -6.72 -5.49
N LEU A 36 55.13 -6.99 -4.46
CA LEU A 36 54.66 -8.27 -3.99
C LEU A 36 54.33 -8.15 -2.49
N VAL A 37 53.11 -8.41 -2.19
CA VAL A 37 52.45 -8.82 -0.96
C VAL A 37 51.30 -7.86 -0.61
N GLY A 38 50.10 -8.35 -0.80
CA GLY A 38 48.90 -7.71 -0.27
C GLY A 38 47.68 -7.71 -1.20
N SER A 39 47.43 -8.83 -1.93
CA SER A 39 46.09 -9.04 -2.49
C SER A 39 45.14 -9.41 -1.36
N ALA A 40 44.73 -8.43 -0.59
CA ALA A 40 43.52 -8.54 0.20
C ALA A 40 42.34 -8.42 -0.76
N VAL A 41 41.79 -9.56 -1.14
CA VAL A 41 40.50 -9.68 -1.83
C VAL A 41 39.43 -9.10 -0.91
N GLY A 42 39.20 -7.82 -1.06
CA GLY A 42 37.99 -7.19 -0.58
C GLY A 42 36.81 -7.71 -1.41
N LEU A 43 36.25 -8.85 -1.00
CA LEU A 43 34.91 -9.24 -1.43
C LEU A 43 33.95 -8.14 -0.97
N GLY A 44 33.79 -7.11 -1.81
CA GLY A 44 32.66 -6.23 -1.74
C GLY A 44 31.41 -7.09 -1.92
N THR A 45 30.73 -7.38 -0.84
CA THR A 45 29.36 -7.84 -0.89
C THR A 45 28.56 -6.75 -1.55
N LEU A 46 28.46 -6.79 -2.88
CA LEU A 46 27.38 -6.18 -3.60
C LEU A 46 26.12 -6.78 -3.00
N GLY A 47 25.50 -6.03 -2.10
CA GLY A 47 24.16 -6.30 -1.62
C GLY A 47 23.25 -6.36 -2.83
N LEU A 48 23.07 -7.56 -3.35
CA LEU A 48 21.93 -7.89 -4.18
C LEU A 48 20.72 -7.52 -3.34
N ALA A 49 20.13 -6.37 -3.64
CA ALA A 49 18.74 -6.09 -3.30
C ALA A 49 17.91 -7.17 -4.01
N GLY A 50 17.95 -8.37 -3.43
CA GLY A 50 17.19 -9.50 -3.90
C GLY A 50 15.73 -9.11 -3.85
N CYS A 51 15.07 -9.09 -4.98
CA CYS A 51 13.62 -9.31 -5.02
C CYS A 51 13.41 -10.61 -4.24
N ALA A 52 13.05 -10.50 -2.97
CA ALA A 52 12.76 -11.66 -2.16
C ALA A 52 11.59 -12.38 -2.85
N THR A 53 11.92 -13.42 -3.58
CA THR A 53 10.94 -14.36 -4.14
C THR A 53 10.19 -14.91 -2.95
N ILE A 54 8.88 -14.67 -2.90
CA ILE A 54 8.07 -15.22 -1.80
C ILE A 54 8.08 -16.73 -1.95
N ASP A 55 8.48 -17.39 -0.88
CA ASP A 55 8.33 -18.84 -0.79
C ASP A 55 6.83 -19.16 -0.71
N MET A 56 6.31 -19.84 -1.72
CA MET A 56 4.91 -20.25 -1.77
C MET A 56 4.54 -21.22 -0.63
N SER A 57 5.52 -21.82 0.04
CA SER A 57 5.31 -22.62 1.26
C SER A 57 4.90 -21.71 2.43
N GLU A 58 5.47 -20.51 2.53
CA GLU A 58 5.09 -19.51 3.49
C GLU A 58 3.69 -18.95 3.18
N ALA A 59 3.39 -18.68 1.92
CA ALA A 59 2.05 -18.26 1.51
C ALA A 59 0.97 -19.29 1.92
N LYS A 60 1.23 -20.59 1.76
CA LYS A 60 0.32 -21.66 2.22
C LYS A 60 0.08 -21.62 3.73
N LYS A 61 1.08 -21.23 4.53
CA LYS A 61 0.91 -21.08 5.99
C LYS A 61 0.08 -19.85 6.33
N ILE A 62 0.34 -18.72 5.65
CA ILE A 62 -0.40 -17.46 5.86
C ILE A 62 -1.88 -17.63 5.51
N TYR A 63 -2.18 -18.33 4.43
CA TYR A 63 -3.51 -18.47 3.86
C TYR A 63 -4.13 -19.86 4.11
N GLY A 64 -3.64 -20.58 5.10
CA GLY A 64 -4.23 -21.83 5.57
C GLY A 64 -5.64 -21.66 6.12
N PRO A 65 -6.32 -22.76 6.45
CA PRO A 65 -7.65 -22.71 7.05
C PRO A 65 -7.57 -22.08 8.46
N VAL A 66 -8.60 -21.35 8.83
CA VAL A 66 -8.70 -20.71 10.16
C VAL A 66 -10.02 -21.08 10.82
N ALA A 67 -9.94 -21.69 12.02
CA ALA A 67 -11.12 -21.86 12.84
C ALA A 67 -11.61 -20.50 13.34
N ASP A 68 -12.89 -20.19 13.13
CA ASP A 68 -13.50 -18.98 13.63
C ASP A 68 -14.84 -19.29 14.32
N LYS A 69 -15.24 -18.42 15.22
CA LYS A 69 -16.36 -18.69 16.15
C LYS A 69 -17.70 -19.03 15.48
N ARG A 70 -17.90 -18.58 14.27
CA ARG A 70 -19.20 -18.70 13.60
C ARG A 70 -19.15 -19.59 12.35
N PHE A 71 -18.12 -19.48 11.55
CA PHE A 71 -17.92 -20.28 10.34
C PHE A 71 -16.42 -20.48 10.16
N ASP A 72 -15.99 -21.71 9.98
CA ASP A 72 -14.61 -22.01 9.64
C ASP A 72 -14.25 -21.42 8.29
N ILE A 73 -13.10 -20.79 8.22
CA ILE A 73 -12.60 -20.12 7.03
C ILE A 73 -11.72 -21.13 6.29
N PRO A 74 -12.05 -21.47 5.03
CA PRO A 74 -11.23 -22.39 4.25
C PRO A 74 -9.88 -21.81 3.89
N ALA A 75 -8.93 -22.67 3.57
CA ALA A 75 -7.65 -22.24 2.98
C ALA A 75 -7.89 -21.58 1.63
N VAL A 76 -7.08 -20.58 1.32
CA VAL A 76 -7.03 -19.97 -0.01
C VAL A 76 -6.19 -20.85 -0.94
N ASP A 77 -6.66 -21.05 -2.16
CA ASP A 77 -5.86 -21.64 -3.23
C ASP A 77 -4.81 -20.62 -3.69
N VAL A 78 -3.62 -20.68 -3.06
CA VAL A 78 -2.52 -19.74 -3.34
C VAL A 78 -1.94 -19.90 -4.76
N SER A 79 -2.26 -20.96 -5.49
CA SER A 79 -1.83 -21.10 -6.88
C SER A 79 -2.52 -20.10 -7.81
N LYS A 80 -3.64 -19.54 -7.36
CA LYS A 80 -4.44 -18.53 -8.05
C LYS A 80 -4.10 -17.09 -7.60
N LEU A 81 -3.20 -16.93 -6.64
CA LEU A 81 -2.76 -15.64 -6.13
C LEU A 81 -1.39 -15.29 -6.73
N ASP A 82 -1.29 -14.13 -7.39
CA ASP A 82 0.01 -13.61 -7.80
C ASP A 82 0.88 -13.35 -6.56
N ALA A 83 2.09 -13.90 -6.55
CA ALA A 83 3.04 -13.83 -5.43
C ALA A 83 3.32 -12.40 -4.94
N LYS A 84 3.20 -11.39 -5.82
CA LYS A 84 3.39 -9.98 -5.44
C LYS A 84 2.33 -9.50 -4.45
N TYR A 85 1.14 -10.12 -4.41
CA TYR A 85 0.04 -9.75 -3.52
C TYR A 85 0.01 -10.51 -2.20
N VAL A 86 0.91 -11.48 -2.01
CA VAL A 86 1.06 -12.16 -0.72
C VAL A 86 1.44 -11.17 0.36
N ARG A 87 0.76 -11.24 1.51
CA ARG A 87 1.04 -10.38 2.68
C ARG A 87 2.50 -10.46 3.11
N ARG A 88 3.11 -9.30 3.33
CA ARG A 88 4.48 -9.18 3.85
C ARG A 88 4.78 -7.80 4.42
N THR A 89 5.79 -7.73 5.27
CA THR A 89 6.37 -6.44 5.68
C THR A 89 7.24 -5.88 4.55
N VAL A 90 7.09 -4.58 4.29
CA VAL A 90 7.85 -3.85 3.28
C VAL A 90 8.36 -2.53 3.84
N ARG A 91 9.42 -1.99 3.25
CA ARG A 91 9.79 -0.59 3.46
C ARG A 91 8.74 0.30 2.81
N TYR A 92 8.24 1.26 3.56
CA TYR A 92 7.26 2.22 3.09
C TYR A 92 7.51 3.58 3.75
N ASP A 93 8.10 4.48 2.99
CA ASP A 93 8.38 5.83 3.47
C ASP A 93 7.09 6.65 3.48
N SER A 94 6.65 7.04 4.66
CA SER A 94 5.42 7.79 4.88
C SER A 94 5.52 8.63 6.14
N LYS A 95 4.84 9.77 6.15
CA LYS A 95 4.67 10.63 7.33
C LYS A 95 3.53 10.17 8.25
N GLU A 96 2.77 9.16 7.83
CA GLU A 96 1.64 8.65 8.59
C GLU A 96 2.10 7.90 9.84
N ALA A 97 1.40 8.12 10.94
CA ALA A 97 1.70 7.49 12.22
C ALA A 97 1.51 5.95 12.17
N PRO A 98 2.24 5.19 13.01
CA PRO A 98 2.00 3.76 13.18
C PRO A 98 0.53 3.47 13.47
N GLY A 99 0.01 2.40 12.89
CA GLY A 99 -1.40 2.01 12.95
C GLY A 99 -2.28 2.63 11.85
N THR A 100 -1.85 3.70 11.17
CA THR A 100 -2.59 4.25 10.03
C THR A 100 -2.69 3.21 8.91
N ILE A 101 -3.86 3.15 8.29
CA ILE A 101 -4.11 2.31 7.12
C ILE A 101 -4.03 3.20 5.87
N ILE A 102 -3.27 2.79 4.87
CA ILE A 102 -3.20 3.45 3.57
C ILE A 102 -3.77 2.49 2.53
N VAL A 103 -4.80 2.90 1.82
CA VAL A 103 -5.34 2.19 0.66
C VAL A 103 -4.74 2.81 -0.59
N ASP A 104 -4.11 2.00 -1.41
CA ASP A 104 -3.48 2.38 -2.69
C ASP A 104 -4.21 1.68 -3.84
N PRO A 105 -5.27 2.31 -4.38
CA PRO A 105 -6.05 1.70 -5.43
C PRO A 105 -5.30 1.59 -6.76
N GLY A 106 -4.31 2.46 -6.98
CA GLY A 106 -3.49 2.45 -8.20
C GLY A 106 -2.61 1.21 -8.32
N ASN A 107 -2.14 0.70 -7.19
CA ASN A 107 -1.25 -0.46 -7.11
C ASN A 107 -1.93 -1.72 -6.56
N TYR A 108 -3.21 -1.65 -6.19
CA TYR A 108 -3.98 -2.76 -5.62
C TYR A 108 -3.43 -3.27 -4.29
N TYR A 109 -3.04 -2.34 -3.39
CA TYR A 109 -2.53 -2.66 -2.08
C TYR A 109 -3.25 -1.93 -0.96
N VAL A 110 -3.22 -2.55 0.22
CA VAL A 110 -3.49 -1.89 1.48
C VAL A 110 -2.24 -2.01 2.34
N TYR A 111 -1.84 -0.93 2.99
CA TYR A 111 -0.72 -0.88 3.91
C TYR A 111 -1.21 -0.55 5.31
N ARG A 112 -0.70 -1.25 6.32
CA ARG A 112 -0.79 -0.82 7.70
C ARG A 112 0.58 -0.35 8.15
N MET A 113 0.68 0.89 8.57
CA MET A 113 1.94 1.48 9.04
C MET A 113 2.38 0.83 10.35
N GLU A 114 3.63 0.34 10.41
CA GLU A 114 4.18 -0.31 11.61
C GLU A 114 5.13 0.59 12.39
N GLY A 115 5.61 1.66 11.80
CA GLY A 115 6.67 2.52 12.32
C GLY A 115 8.03 2.20 11.67
N ASP A 116 9.03 3.02 12.00
CA ASP A 116 10.42 2.88 11.54
C ASP A 116 10.58 2.69 10.02
N GLY A 117 9.68 3.32 9.24
CA GLY A 117 9.65 3.23 7.79
C GLY A 117 9.22 1.86 7.26
N ASN A 118 8.47 1.08 8.05
CA ASN A 118 7.92 -0.20 7.65
C ASN A 118 6.40 -0.18 7.60
N ALA A 119 5.84 -1.03 6.76
CA ALA A 119 4.41 -1.30 6.70
C ALA A 119 4.15 -2.78 6.43
N THR A 120 3.07 -3.32 6.98
CA THR A 120 2.50 -4.57 6.49
C THR A 120 1.68 -4.27 5.24
N ARG A 121 2.04 -4.91 4.13
CA ARG A 121 1.36 -4.78 2.85
C ARG A 121 0.47 -5.98 2.57
N TYR A 122 -0.76 -5.72 2.16
CA TYR A 122 -1.77 -6.70 1.77
C TYR A 122 -2.14 -6.49 0.31
N GLY A 123 -2.33 -7.55 -0.46
CA GLY A 123 -2.94 -7.49 -1.78
C GLY A 123 -4.43 -7.16 -1.67
N ALA A 124 -4.95 -6.38 -2.60
CA ALA A 124 -6.33 -5.93 -2.56
C ALA A 124 -7.01 -6.01 -3.92
N ASN A 125 -8.33 -6.18 -3.92
CA ASN A 125 -9.18 -5.74 -4.99
C ASN A 125 -9.79 -4.36 -4.64
N VAL A 126 -10.10 -3.55 -5.64
CA VAL A 126 -10.53 -2.17 -5.43
C VAL A 126 -11.72 -1.81 -6.33
N GLY A 127 -12.25 -0.60 -6.14
CA GLY A 127 -13.27 -0.06 -7.02
C GLY A 127 -12.80 -0.01 -8.48
N ARG A 128 -13.68 -0.44 -9.40
CA ARG A 128 -13.48 -0.22 -10.83
C ARG A 128 -13.47 1.27 -11.16
N ASP A 129 -12.97 1.63 -12.33
CA ASP A 129 -12.91 3.02 -12.77
C ASP A 129 -14.28 3.72 -12.67
N GLY A 130 -14.27 4.97 -12.21
CA GLY A 130 -15.47 5.76 -11.93
C GLY A 130 -16.16 5.45 -10.59
N PHE A 131 -15.67 4.45 -9.81
CA PHE A 131 -16.19 4.14 -8.47
C PHE A 131 -15.14 4.29 -7.38
N ARG A 132 -13.97 4.81 -7.72
CA ARG A 132 -12.89 5.04 -6.75
C ARG A 132 -13.12 6.36 -6.02
N TRP A 133 -12.90 6.32 -4.72
CA TRP A 133 -12.90 7.48 -3.85
C TRP A 133 -11.50 7.65 -3.28
N SER A 134 -11.07 8.88 -3.06
CA SER A 134 -9.80 9.21 -2.40
C SER A 134 -10.03 10.25 -1.32
N GLY A 135 -9.16 10.24 -0.31
CA GLY A 135 -9.24 11.17 0.81
C GLY A 135 -8.95 10.52 2.15
N GLU A 136 -9.19 11.26 3.21
CA GLU A 136 -8.99 10.78 4.58
C GLU A 136 -10.32 10.35 5.21
N ALA A 137 -10.28 9.25 5.91
CA ALA A 137 -11.36 8.68 6.67
C ALA A 137 -10.85 8.10 7.99
N TYR A 138 -11.73 7.52 8.76
CA TYR A 138 -11.38 6.71 9.93
C TYR A 138 -12.30 5.50 10.04
N VAL A 139 -11.81 4.47 10.73
CA VAL A 139 -12.63 3.30 11.04
C VAL A 139 -13.66 3.69 12.10
N GLY A 140 -14.91 3.88 11.69
CA GLY A 140 -16.00 4.27 12.60
C GLY A 140 -16.76 3.08 13.18
N ARG A 141 -16.77 1.95 12.47
CA ARG A 141 -17.41 0.71 12.90
C ARG A 141 -16.63 -0.50 12.39
N LYS A 142 -16.64 -1.57 13.19
CA LYS A 142 -16.09 -2.88 12.85
C LYS A 142 -17.20 -3.92 12.96
N ALA A 143 -17.17 -4.94 12.12
CA ALA A 143 -18.11 -6.05 12.25
C ALA A 143 -17.43 -7.38 11.90
N GLU A 144 -17.80 -8.40 12.67
CA GLU A 144 -17.53 -9.81 12.37
C GLU A 144 -18.81 -10.41 11.78
N TRP A 145 -18.67 -11.11 10.68
CA TRP A 145 -19.78 -11.76 9.99
C TRP A 145 -21.02 -10.85 9.84
N PRO A 146 -20.90 -9.71 9.14
CA PRO A 146 -21.99 -8.75 9.02
C PRO A 146 -23.14 -9.27 8.15
N ILE A 147 -24.33 -8.73 8.36
CA ILE A 147 -25.39 -8.76 7.37
C ILE A 147 -24.99 -7.81 6.23
N TRP A 148 -25.09 -8.26 4.99
CA TRP A 148 -24.87 -7.40 3.84
C TRP A 148 -26.21 -6.92 3.27
N THR A 149 -26.37 -5.62 3.13
CA THR A 149 -27.50 -5.01 2.45
C THR A 149 -26.98 -4.17 1.27
N PRO A 150 -27.37 -4.47 0.04
CA PRO A 150 -26.93 -3.72 -1.12
C PRO A 150 -27.44 -2.27 -1.05
N PRO A 151 -26.60 -1.27 -1.35
CA PRO A 151 -27.06 0.11 -1.50
C PRO A 151 -28.12 0.24 -2.60
N ARG A 152 -29.01 1.22 -2.47
CA ARG A 152 -30.08 1.44 -3.47
C ARG A 152 -29.52 1.65 -4.88
N GLU A 153 -28.42 2.38 -4.98
CA GLU A 153 -27.73 2.64 -6.23
C GLU A 153 -27.16 1.36 -6.86
N MET A 154 -26.76 0.39 -6.04
CA MET A 154 -26.33 -0.93 -6.51
C MET A 154 -27.53 -1.70 -7.07
N ILE A 155 -28.65 -1.72 -6.38
CA ILE A 155 -29.90 -2.40 -6.85
C ILE A 155 -30.39 -1.80 -8.18
N ALA A 156 -30.21 -0.48 -8.36
CA ALA A 156 -30.58 0.19 -9.61
C ALA A 156 -29.72 -0.24 -10.80
N ARG A 157 -28.43 -0.53 -10.56
CA ARG A 157 -27.50 -0.99 -11.60
C ARG A 157 -27.44 -2.51 -11.77
N GLN A 158 -27.79 -3.24 -10.72
CA GLN A 158 -27.73 -4.70 -10.63
C GLN A 158 -29.05 -5.20 -10.02
N PRO A 159 -30.10 -5.35 -10.83
CA PRO A 159 -31.45 -5.72 -10.35
C PRO A 159 -31.46 -7.05 -9.58
N GLU A 160 -30.53 -7.96 -9.85
CA GLU A 160 -30.36 -9.23 -9.15
C GLU A 160 -29.99 -9.06 -7.67
N ALA A 161 -29.40 -7.93 -7.30
CA ALA A 161 -29.11 -7.58 -5.90
C ALA A 161 -30.40 -7.29 -5.09
N ARG A 162 -31.54 -7.03 -5.76
CA ARG A 162 -32.84 -6.71 -5.10
C ARG A 162 -33.30 -7.80 -4.14
N LYS A 163 -33.01 -9.08 -4.44
CA LYS A 163 -33.38 -10.20 -3.55
C LYS A 163 -32.74 -10.06 -2.16
N TYR A 164 -31.66 -9.28 -2.03
CA TYR A 164 -30.98 -9.02 -0.77
C TYR A 164 -31.31 -7.66 -0.17
N ALA A 165 -32.32 -6.97 -0.65
CA ALA A 165 -32.71 -5.64 -0.13
C ALA A 165 -33.08 -5.68 1.37
N GLY A 166 -33.58 -6.82 1.87
CA GLY A 166 -33.82 -7.07 3.29
C GLY A 166 -32.61 -7.52 4.09
N GLY A 167 -31.45 -7.65 3.45
CA GLY A 167 -30.21 -8.13 4.05
C GLY A 167 -29.90 -9.59 3.73
N MET A 168 -28.68 -9.84 3.31
CA MET A 168 -28.13 -11.19 3.18
C MET A 168 -27.51 -11.62 4.51
N ALA A 169 -27.90 -12.77 5.01
CA ALA A 169 -27.39 -13.31 6.25
C ALA A 169 -25.86 -13.50 6.21
N PRO A 170 -25.19 -13.49 7.37
CA PRO A 170 -23.78 -13.82 7.47
C PRO A 170 -23.48 -15.22 6.94
N GLY A 171 -22.33 -15.40 6.29
CA GLY A 171 -21.89 -16.68 5.74
C GLY A 171 -20.68 -16.52 4.83
N LEU A 172 -20.13 -17.62 4.37
CA LEU A 172 -18.98 -17.62 3.45
C LEU A 172 -19.32 -16.99 2.09
N ASP A 173 -20.58 -17.05 1.67
CA ASP A 173 -21.06 -16.46 0.41
C ASP A 173 -21.47 -14.99 0.56
N ASN A 174 -21.42 -14.43 1.79
CA ASN A 174 -21.78 -13.03 1.99
C ASN A 174 -20.70 -12.12 1.41
N PRO A 175 -21.05 -11.13 0.57
CA PRO A 175 -20.08 -10.25 -0.09
C PRO A 175 -19.16 -9.46 0.85
N LEU A 176 -19.53 -9.27 2.12
CA LEU A 176 -18.68 -8.61 3.11
C LEU A 176 -17.74 -9.59 3.84
N GLY A 177 -17.98 -10.89 3.70
CA GLY A 177 -17.18 -11.95 4.29
C GLY A 177 -17.12 -11.93 5.81
N ALA A 178 -16.01 -12.44 6.35
CA ALA A 178 -15.84 -12.66 7.79
C ALA A 178 -15.61 -11.39 8.61
N ARG A 179 -14.96 -10.38 8.04
CA ARG A 179 -14.55 -9.14 8.74
C ARG A 179 -14.74 -7.94 7.85
N THR A 180 -15.21 -6.82 8.44
CA THR A 180 -15.44 -5.57 7.71
C THR A 180 -15.11 -4.38 8.58
N LEU A 181 -14.35 -3.43 8.02
CA LEU A 181 -14.09 -2.09 8.56
C LEU A 181 -14.92 -1.08 7.77
N TYR A 182 -15.80 -0.35 8.45
CA TYR A 182 -16.62 0.70 7.83
C TYR A 182 -15.94 2.05 7.99
N LEU A 183 -15.76 2.76 6.86
CA LEU A 183 -15.04 4.02 6.82
C LEU A 183 -15.98 5.20 7.01
N TYR A 184 -15.61 6.10 7.90
CA TYR A 184 -16.39 7.29 8.25
C TYR A 184 -15.56 8.55 7.98
N GLN A 185 -16.25 9.61 7.58
CA GLN A 185 -15.69 10.94 7.41
C GLN A 185 -16.67 11.94 8.02
N ASN A 186 -16.20 12.91 8.81
CA ASN A 186 -17.04 13.92 9.45
C ASN A 186 -18.24 13.33 10.22
N GLY A 187 -18.05 12.22 10.91
CA GLY A 187 -19.10 11.55 11.69
C GLY A 187 -20.13 10.75 10.87
N ARG A 188 -19.98 10.70 9.53
CA ARG A 188 -20.91 10.01 8.62
C ARG A 188 -20.23 8.82 7.94
N TYR A 189 -21.00 7.76 7.73
CA TYR A 189 -20.54 6.60 6.96
C TYR A 189 -20.39 6.99 5.49
N THR A 190 -19.24 6.70 4.90
CA THR A 190 -18.88 7.07 3.52
C THR A 190 -19.43 6.12 2.46
N LEU A 191 -20.08 5.01 2.86
CA LEU A 191 -20.45 3.85 2.04
C LEU A 191 -19.25 3.01 1.58
N TYR A 192 -18.02 3.39 1.92
CA TYR A 192 -16.82 2.60 1.65
C TYR A 192 -16.46 1.71 2.83
N THR A 193 -16.00 0.52 2.50
CA THR A 193 -15.54 -0.50 3.47
C THR A 193 -14.23 -1.12 3.01
N ILE A 194 -13.46 -1.62 3.98
CA ILE A 194 -12.45 -2.64 3.74
C ILE A 194 -13.07 -3.95 4.25
N TYR A 195 -13.14 -4.98 3.42
CA TYR A 195 -13.91 -6.19 3.67
C TYR A 195 -13.15 -7.47 3.30
N SER A 196 -13.65 -8.64 3.73
CA SER A 196 -13.07 -9.93 3.38
C SER A 196 -13.57 -10.43 2.03
N THR A 197 -12.67 -10.98 1.20
CA THR A 197 -13.01 -11.81 0.04
C THR A 197 -12.35 -13.18 0.17
N SER A 198 -13.02 -14.23 -0.31
CA SER A 198 -12.48 -15.58 -0.42
C SER A 198 -11.91 -15.89 -1.80
N ASP A 199 -12.00 -14.95 -2.74
CA ASP A 199 -11.64 -15.15 -4.14
C ASP A 199 -10.26 -14.55 -4.45
N PRO A 200 -9.19 -15.38 -4.52
CA PRO A 200 -7.82 -14.93 -4.79
C PRO A 200 -7.63 -14.36 -6.19
N GLU A 201 -8.43 -14.78 -7.17
CA GLU A 201 -8.33 -14.33 -8.56
C GLU A 201 -8.75 -12.85 -8.70
N THR A 202 -9.50 -12.34 -7.74
CA THR A 202 -9.93 -10.92 -7.74
C THR A 202 -8.87 -9.97 -7.22
N ILE A 203 -7.89 -10.45 -6.47
CA ILE A 203 -6.81 -9.63 -5.92
C ILE A 203 -5.93 -9.08 -7.05
N GLY A 204 -5.65 -7.78 -7.00
CA GLY A 204 -4.95 -7.08 -8.08
C GLY A 204 -5.85 -6.58 -9.20
N SER A 205 -7.16 -6.52 -8.96
CA SER A 205 -8.11 -6.06 -9.98
C SER A 205 -9.07 -4.97 -9.48
N GLY A 206 -9.59 -4.17 -10.42
CA GLY A 206 -10.59 -3.13 -10.18
C GLY A 206 -11.98 -3.66 -10.54
N ILE A 207 -12.62 -4.39 -9.64
CA ILE A 207 -13.92 -5.04 -9.92
C ILE A 207 -15.05 -4.62 -9.00
N THR A 208 -14.76 -3.99 -7.87
CA THR A 208 -15.79 -3.67 -6.88
C THR A 208 -16.58 -2.40 -7.24
N SER A 209 -17.63 -2.13 -6.51
CA SER A 209 -18.40 -0.88 -6.61
C SER A 209 -17.85 0.25 -5.71
N GLY A 210 -16.53 0.23 -5.44
CA GLY A 210 -15.83 1.26 -4.68
C GLY A 210 -15.13 0.77 -3.42
N CYS A 211 -15.60 -0.32 -2.82
CA CYS A 211 -14.98 -0.89 -1.62
C CYS A 211 -13.67 -1.62 -1.92
N THR A 212 -12.86 -1.83 -0.88
CA THR A 212 -11.57 -2.51 -0.96
C THR A 212 -11.68 -3.88 -0.30
N GLY A 213 -11.41 -4.94 -1.07
CA GLY A 213 -11.43 -6.32 -0.55
C GLY A 213 -10.03 -6.85 -0.32
N LEU A 214 -9.83 -7.55 0.78
CA LEU A 214 -8.62 -8.30 1.11
C LEU A 214 -8.99 -9.78 1.24
N LEU A 215 -8.03 -10.67 0.98
CA LEU A 215 -8.23 -12.08 1.32
C LEU A 215 -8.62 -12.21 2.80
N THR A 216 -9.48 -13.18 3.10
CA THR A 216 -10.08 -13.30 4.44
C THR A 216 -9.03 -13.37 5.55
N GLN A 217 -7.94 -14.12 5.37
CA GLN A 217 -6.87 -14.22 6.35
C GLN A 217 -6.12 -12.88 6.53
N ASP A 218 -5.95 -12.11 5.46
CA ASP A 218 -5.36 -10.76 5.50
C ASP A 218 -6.28 -9.77 6.21
N MET A 219 -7.57 -9.85 5.91
CA MET A 219 -8.55 -9.01 6.57
C MET A 219 -8.68 -9.31 8.06
N MET A 220 -8.55 -10.58 8.49
CA MET A 220 -8.52 -10.96 9.89
C MET A 220 -7.31 -10.39 10.61
N ASP A 221 -6.13 -10.46 9.99
CA ASP A 221 -4.91 -9.86 10.52
C ASP A 221 -5.06 -8.34 10.67
N LEU A 222 -5.46 -7.63 9.62
CA LEU A 222 -5.68 -6.19 9.65
C LEU A 222 -6.74 -5.82 10.69
N TYR A 223 -7.87 -6.52 10.72
CA TYR A 223 -8.98 -6.26 11.62
C TYR A 223 -8.58 -6.37 13.09
N SER A 224 -7.83 -7.42 13.45
CA SER A 224 -7.39 -7.67 14.84
C SER A 224 -6.54 -6.53 15.39
N ARG A 225 -5.74 -5.89 14.52
CA ARG A 225 -4.80 -4.83 14.85
C ARG A 225 -5.34 -3.41 14.62
N THR A 226 -6.62 -3.28 14.24
CA THR A 226 -7.24 -2.00 13.89
C THR A 226 -8.27 -1.59 14.92
N PRO A 227 -7.99 -0.66 15.84
CA PRO A 227 -8.99 -0.09 16.74
C PRO A 227 -9.97 0.84 16.01
N ILE A 228 -11.12 1.10 16.66
CA ILE A 228 -12.03 2.18 16.23
C ILE A 228 -11.28 3.52 16.30
N LYS A 229 -11.58 4.44 15.40
CA LYS A 229 -10.90 5.73 15.18
C LYS A 229 -9.54 5.64 14.47
N THR A 230 -9.08 4.45 14.08
CA THR A 230 -7.89 4.33 13.24
C THR A 230 -8.03 5.19 11.98
N LYS A 231 -7.04 6.03 11.71
CA LYS A 231 -6.97 6.84 10.48
C LYS A 231 -6.83 5.94 9.26
N VAL A 232 -7.54 6.28 8.20
CA VAL A 232 -7.44 5.61 6.88
C VAL A 232 -7.23 6.69 5.82
N VAL A 233 -6.19 6.54 5.04
CA VAL A 233 -5.88 7.40 3.89
C VAL A 233 -6.10 6.58 2.63
N VAL A 234 -6.98 7.04 1.75
CA VAL A 234 -7.21 6.42 0.44
C VAL A 234 -6.56 7.31 -0.61
N LEU A 235 -5.54 6.78 -1.27
CA LEU A 235 -4.78 7.50 -2.29
C LEU A 235 -5.62 7.68 -3.57
N PRO A 236 -5.35 8.71 -4.36
CA PRO A 236 -5.83 8.78 -5.74
C PRO A 236 -5.35 7.57 -6.55
N ALA A 237 -6.15 7.11 -7.51
CA ALA A 237 -5.81 6.00 -8.41
C ALA A 237 -5.36 6.51 -9.77
#